data_cc39cce1638373fc372e55ea1319ab00
#
_entry.id   cc39cce1638373fc372e55ea1319ab00
#
_cell.length_a   1.000
_cell.length_b   1.000
_cell.length_c   1.000
_cell.angle_alpha   90.00
_cell.angle_beta   90.00
_cell.angle_gamma   90.00
#
_symmetry.space_group_name_H-M   'P 1'
#
loop_
_entity.id
_entity.type
_entity.pdbx_description
1 polymer ?
#
loop_
_entity_poly.entity_id
_entity_poly.type
_entity_poly.pdbx_seq_one_letter_code
_entity_poly.pdbx_strand_id
1 'polypeptide(L)'
;MKNLTVSAEQEIKIRTRRFSWKQFGGICAVLLLLSLTQSHIMVTLLDISGFSQQGAYLLSIGLLWSIVAAVFINTQNKKIKRDFGIPLNKLCNATQKVAEGDFSVRLTNEHTKKGQGYIDVTYENFNRMVRELSSIETLKNSFIADVSHELKTPLSVIQNYGTALQDSALSDAERMEYAQTVVEAAQKLTALITNILKLNKLENQELAPELKEYDLCRQLTELILSFGSQFEQKSIDFEAQIEDSCLIYSDEIMLSIVWQNILANAIKFTNPGGRITLIQKKYR
;
A
#
# COMPACT_ATOMS: atom_id res chain seq x y z
N MET A 1 -9.32 10.83 3.50
CA MET A 1 -10.56 10.03 3.56
C MET A 1 -11.49 10.16 2.35
N LYS A 2 -11.32 11.10 1.43
CA LYS A 2 -12.20 11.32 0.25
C LYS A 2 -11.89 10.42 -0.97
N ASN A 3 -10.78 9.69 -0.99
CA ASN A 3 -10.39 8.81 -2.10
C ASN A 3 -10.81 7.34 -1.94
N LEU A 4 -11.37 6.96 -0.79
CA LEU A 4 -11.89 5.60 -0.57
C LEU A 4 -13.34 5.42 -1.06
N THR A 5 -14.09 6.51 -1.23
CA THR A 5 -15.50 6.47 -1.68
C THR A 5 -15.65 6.42 -3.20
N VAL A 6 -14.66 6.88 -3.97
CA VAL A 6 -14.68 6.78 -5.45
C VAL A 6 -14.43 5.35 -5.95
N SER A 7 -13.77 4.52 -5.12
CA SER A 7 -13.54 3.10 -5.43
C SER A 7 -14.78 2.21 -5.23
N ALA A 8 -15.75 2.63 -4.45
CA ALA A 8 -16.98 1.87 -4.22
C ALA A 8 -18.02 2.06 -5.35
N GLU A 9 -17.92 3.13 -6.14
CA GLU A 9 -18.81 3.36 -7.30
C GLU A 9 -18.30 2.72 -8.60
N GLN A 10 -17.07 2.34 -8.68
CA GLN A 10 -16.65 1.25 -9.58
C GLN A 10 -17.02 -0.08 -8.92
N GLU A 11 -18.23 -0.25 -8.45
CA GLU A 11 -18.84 -1.57 -8.29
C GLU A 11 -18.58 -2.27 -9.62
N ILE A 12 -17.54 -3.05 -9.56
CA ILE A 12 -17.05 -3.93 -10.57
C ILE A 12 -18.30 -4.49 -11.20
N LYS A 13 -18.63 -4.06 -12.40
CA LYS A 13 -19.62 -4.66 -13.25
C LYS A 13 -19.07 -6.05 -13.59
N ILE A 14 -18.96 -6.87 -12.53
CA ILE A 14 -18.57 -8.26 -12.62
C ILE A 14 -19.67 -8.83 -13.48
N ARG A 15 -19.33 -9.00 -14.74
CA ARG A 15 -20.20 -9.64 -15.69
C ARG A 15 -20.33 -11.07 -15.20
N THR A 16 -21.26 -11.26 -14.23
CA THR A 16 -21.71 -12.58 -13.85
C THR A 16 -21.97 -13.27 -15.17
N ARG A 17 -21.24 -14.36 -15.41
CA ARG A 17 -21.39 -15.14 -16.63
C ARG A 17 -22.84 -15.59 -16.66
N ARG A 18 -23.70 -14.79 -17.31
CA ARG A 18 -25.12 -15.11 -17.44
C ARG A 18 -25.17 -16.51 -17.98
N PHE A 19 -25.88 -17.38 -17.27
CA PHE A 19 -26.20 -18.74 -17.71
C PHE A 19 -26.61 -18.65 -19.18
N SER A 20 -25.81 -19.23 -20.07
CA SER A 20 -26.03 -19.11 -21.50
C SER A 20 -27.22 -20.01 -21.84
N TRP A 21 -28.40 -19.43 -22.02
CA TRP A 21 -29.61 -20.13 -22.51
C TRP A 21 -29.30 -20.98 -23.73
N LYS A 22 -28.34 -20.57 -24.59
CA LYS A 22 -27.89 -21.36 -25.75
C LYS A 22 -27.18 -22.65 -25.33
N GLN A 23 -26.37 -22.64 -24.27
CA GLN A 23 -25.71 -23.84 -23.75
C GLN A 23 -26.72 -24.75 -23.05
N PHE A 24 -27.65 -24.18 -22.31
CA PHE A 24 -28.75 -24.93 -21.70
C PHE A 24 -29.64 -25.57 -22.75
N GLY A 25 -30.05 -24.83 -23.75
CA GLY A 25 -30.84 -25.36 -24.88
C GLY A 25 -30.10 -26.48 -25.63
N GLY A 26 -28.76 -26.34 -25.82
CA GLY A 26 -27.94 -27.39 -26.43
C GLY A 26 -27.90 -28.68 -25.58
N ILE A 27 -27.73 -28.56 -24.27
CA ILE A 27 -27.76 -29.71 -23.34
C ILE A 27 -29.16 -30.36 -23.34
N CYS A 28 -30.20 -29.58 -23.23
CA CYS A 28 -31.57 -30.10 -23.32
C CYS A 28 -31.88 -30.81 -24.65
N ALA A 29 -31.39 -30.28 -25.77
CA ALA A 29 -31.57 -30.91 -27.08
C ALA A 29 -30.82 -32.26 -27.18
N VAL A 30 -29.59 -32.35 -26.62
CA VAL A 30 -28.84 -33.61 -26.58
C VAL A 30 -29.52 -34.62 -25.67
N LEU A 31 -30.04 -34.21 -24.52
CA LEU A 31 -30.78 -35.07 -23.60
C LEU A 31 -32.10 -35.58 -24.21
N LEU A 32 -32.81 -34.71 -24.94
CA LEU A 32 -34.00 -35.08 -25.69
C LEU A 32 -33.71 -36.08 -26.81
N LEU A 33 -32.67 -35.87 -27.61
CA LEU A 33 -32.24 -36.80 -28.65
C LEU A 33 -31.88 -38.16 -28.07
N LEU A 34 -31.10 -38.19 -26.96
CA LEU A 34 -30.78 -39.42 -26.25
C LEU A 34 -32.01 -40.14 -25.71
N SER A 35 -32.99 -39.39 -25.18
CA SER A 35 -34.27 -39.94 -24.71
C SER A 35 -35.12 -40.50 -25.86
N LEU A 36 -35.18 -39.81 -27.01
CA LEU A 36 -35.92 -40.26 -28.18
C LEU A 36 -35.30 -41.53 -28.81
N THR A 37 -33.97 -41.57 -28.96
CA THR A 37 -33.27 -42.76 -29.47
C THR A 37 -33.46 -43.94 -28.56
N GLN A 38 -33.40 -43.72 -27.23
CA GLN A 38 -33.67 -44.71 -26.20
C GLN A 38 -35.11 -45.24 -26.26
N SER A 39 -36.13 -44.36 -26.44
CA SER A 39 -37.52 -44.72 -26.62
C SER A 39 -37.76 -45.56 -27.89
N HIS A 40 -37.09 -45.17 -28.99
CA HIS A 40 -37.19 -45.92 -30.25
C HIS A 40 -36.57 -47.33 -30.13
N ILE A 41 -35.42 -47.45 -29.48
CA ILE A 41 -34.79 -48.75 -29.20
C ILE A 41 -35.70 -49.59 -28.32
N MET A 42 -36.37 -48.98 -27.33
CA MET A 42 -37.35 -49.69 -26.48
C MET A 42 -38.51 -50.29 -27.27
N VAL A 43 -39.12 -49.50 -28.14
CA VAL A 43 -40.25 -49.96 -28.94
C VAL A 43 -39.86 -51.11 -29.86
N THR A 44 -38.72 -50.99 -30.52
CA THR A 44 -38.23 -52.06 -31.45
C THR A 44 -37.81 -53.33 -30.75
N LEU A 45 -37.30 -53.25 -29.50
CA LEU A 45 -36.92 -54.41 -28.68
C LEU A 45 -38.14 -55.11 -28.04
N LEU A 46 -39.19 -54.38 -27.65
CA LEU A 46 -40.44 -54.94 -27.11
C LEU A 46 -41.21 -55.73 -28.19
N ASP A 47 -41.08 -55.33 -29.42
CA ASP A 47 -41.73 -56.04 -30.55
C ASP A 47 -41.10 -57.40 -30.88
N ILE A 48 -39.85 -57.62 -30.44
CA ILE A 48 -39.06 -58.80 -30.85
C ILE A 48 -38.96 -59.87 -29.75
N SER A 49 -39.30 -59.59 -28.49
CA SER A 49 -38.88 -60.49 -27.42
C SER A 49 -39.69 -60.53 -26.15
N GLY A 50 -39.74 -61.71 -25.55
CA GLY A 50 -40.44 -62.01 -24.29
C GLY A 50 -39.78 -61.36 -23.04
N PHE A 51 -40.42 -61.55 -21.91
CA PHE A 51 -40.21 -60.93 -20.59
C PHE A 51 -38.73 -60.87 -20.05
N SER A 52 -37.83 -61.76 -20.50
CA SER A 52 -36.41 -61.80 -20.05
C SER A 52 -35.53 -60.71 -20.60
N GLN A 53 -35.95 -60.02 -21.65
CA GLN A 53 -35.14 -58.93 -22.26
C GLN A 53 -35.38 -57.55 -21.65
N GLN A 54 -36.46 -57.40 -20.86
CA GLN A 54 -36.74 -56.14 -20.16
C GLN A 54 -35.63 -55.81 -19.15
N GLY A 55 -35.07 -56.82 -18.45
CA GLY A 55 -33.96 -56.65 -17.53
C GLY A 55 -32.68 -56.14 -18.21
N ALA A 56 -32.31 -56.76 -19.35
CA ALA A 56 -31.15 -56.35 -20.14
C ALA A 56 -31.26 -54.91 -20.67
N TYR A 57 -32.48 -54.52 -21.05
CA TYR A 57 -32.79 -53.15 -21.52
C TYR A 57 -32.61 -52.11 -20.37
N LEU A 58 -33.17 -52.37 -19.19
CA LEU A 58 -33.00 -51.47 -18.03
C LEU A 58 -31.53 -51.33 -17.62
N LEU A 59 -30.73 -52.40 -17.67
CA LEU A 59 -29.31 -52.35 -17.41
C LEU A 59 -28.57 -51.51 -18.49
N SER A 60 -28.92 -51.64 -19.77
CA SER A 60 -28.30 -50.86 -20.83
C SER A 60 -28.58 -49.36 -20.70
N ILE A 61 -29.76 -48.96 -20.25
CA ILE A 61 -30.12 -47.57 -19.95
C ILE A 61 -29.28 -47.06 -18.78
N GLY A 62 -29.23 -47.83 -17.68
CA GLY A 62 -28.42 -47.45 -16.49
C GLY A 62 -26.94 -47.24 -16.85
N LEU A 63 -26.40 -48.13 -17.68
CA LEU A 63 -25.04 -48.07 -18.15
C LEU A 63 -24.79 -46.82 -19.04
N LEU A 64 -25.68 -46.53 -20.01
CA LEU A 64 -25.60 -45.35 -20.86
C LEU A 64 -25.59 -44.04 -20.04
N TRP A 65 -26.58 -43.91 -19.13
CA TRP A 65 -26.69 -42.73 -18.29
C TRP A 65 -25.50 -42.60 -17.30
N SER A 66 -24.94 -43.70 -16.81
CA SER A 66 -23.73 -43.70 -15.98
C SER A 66 -22.53 -43.16 -16.77
N ILE A 67 -22.37 -43.56 -18.05
CA ILE A 67 -21.30 -43.06 -18.90
C ILE A 67 -21.48 -41.56 -19.16
N VAL A 68 -22.71 -41.11 -19.50
CA VAL A 68 -23.05 -39.70 -19.72
C VAL A 68 -22.72 -38.87 -18.47
N ALA A 69 -23.15 -39.35 -17.31
CA ALA A 69 -22.86 -38.70 -16.03
C ALA A 69 -21.35 -38.62 -15.74
N ALA A 70 -20.62 -39.72 -15.96
CA ALA A 70 -19.17 -39.75 -15.76
C ALA A 70 -18.44 -38.74 -16.68
N VAL A 71 -18.79 -38.68 -17.97
CA VAL A 71 -18.25 -37.71 -18.91
C VAL A 71 -18.61 -36.28 -18.49
N PHE A 72 -19.84 -36.03 -18.07
CA PHE A 72 -20.28 -34.72 -17.60
C PHE A 72 -19.49 -34.28 -16.35
N ILE A 73 -19.40 -35.14 -15.33
CA ILE A 73 -18.65 -34.86 -14.11
C ILE A 73 -17.18 -34.58 -14.42
N ASN A 74 -16.54 -35.39 -15.26
CA ASN A 74 -15.14 -35.20 -15.64
C ASN A 74 -14.90 -33.87 -16.37
N THR A 75 -15.82 -33.49 -17.27
CA THR A 75 -15.71 -32.21 -17.98
C THR A 75 -15.93 -31.02 -17.04
N GLN A 76 -16.87 -31.11 -16.08
CA GLN A 76 -17.09 -30.07 -15.07
C GLN A 76 -15.91 -29.96 -14.12
N ASN A 77 -15.36 -31.07 -13.64
CA ASN A 77 -14.21 -31.09 -12.76
C ASN A 77 -12.96 -30.44 -13.43
N LYS A 78 -12.71 -30.75 -14.70
CA LYS A 78 -11.63 -30.12 -15.46
C LYS A 78 -11.85 -28.62 -15.59
N LYS A 79 -13.09 -28.17 -15.82
CA LYS A 79 -13.43 -26.76 -15.93
C LYS A 79 -13.27 -26.04 -14.59
N ILE A 80 -13.77 -26.58 -13.49
CA ILE A 80 -13.62 -26.02 -12.14
C ILE A 80 -12.13 -25.92 -11.77
N LYS A 81 -11.36 -26.99 -12.01
CA LYS A 81 -9.91 -26.98 -11.76
C LYS A 81 -9.19 -25.88 -12.53
N ARG A 82 -9.53 -25.66 -13.80
CA ARG A 82 -8.93 -24.64 -14.66
C ARG A 82 -9.38 -23.23 -14.28
N ASP A 83 -10.69 -23.06 -14.05
CA ASP A 83 -11.27 -21.71 -13.86
C ASP A 83 -11.08 -21.19 -12.42
N PHE A 84 -10.87 -22.06 -11.44
CA PHE A 84 -10.70 -21.71 -10.02
C PHE A 84 -9.48 -22.38 -9.37
N GLY A 85 -9.30 -23.69 -9.53
CA GLY A 85 -8.27 -24.44 -8.81
C GLY A 85 -6.85 -23.93 -9.11
N ILE A 86 -6.50 -23.80 -10.38
CA ILE A 86 -5.17 -23.33 -10.82
C ILE A 86 -4.95 -21.86 -10.41
N PRO A 87 -5.88 -20.92 -10.65
CA PRO A 87 -5.72 -19.54 -10.22
C PRO A 87 -5.59 -19.37 -8.70
N LEU A 88 -6.39 -20.07 -7.93
CA LEU A 88 -6.31 -20.01 -6.46
C LEU A 88 -4.98 -20.55 -5.93
N ASN A 89 -4.47 -21.63 -6.52
CA ASN A 89 -3.17 -22.16 -6.14
C ASN A 89 -2.02 -21.20 -6.50
N LYS A 90 -2.10 -20.52 -7.67
CA LYS A 90 -1.16 -19.45 -8.03
C LYS A 90 -1.20 -18.30 -7.01
N LEU A 91 -2.40 -17.88 -6.58
CA LEU A 91 -2.56 -16.86 -5.57
C LEU A 91 -1.97 -17.28 -4.22
N CYS A 92 -2.24 -18.50 -3.78
CA CYS A 92 -1.72 -19.05 -2.53
C CYS A 92 -0.18 -19.07 -2.52
N ASN A 93 0.44 -19.56 -3.59
CA ASN A 93 1.90 -19.59 -3.72
C ASN A 93 2.51 -18.16 -3.78
N ALA A 94 1.83 -17.24 -4.45
CA ALA A 94 2.26 -15.84 -4.51
C ALA A 94 2.17 -15.15 -3.15
N THR A 95 1.10 -15.41 -2.40
CA THR A 95 0.92 -14.89 -1.03
C THR A 95 2.02 -15.40 -0.10
N GLN A 96 2.39 -16.68 -0.21
CA GLN A 96 3.48 -17.24 0.57
C GLN A 96 4.81 -16.55 0.26
N LYS A 97 5.15 -16.34 -1.00
CA LYS A 97 6.37 -15.62 -1.39
C LYS A 97 6.41 -14.19 -0.85
N VAL A 98 5.27 -13.48 -0.90
CA VAL A 98 5.16 -12.14 -0.31
C VAL A 98 5.36 -12.18 1.20
N ALA A 99 4.85 -13.20 1.89
CA ALA A 99 5.09 -13.39 3.33
C ALA A 99 6.57 -13.69 3.65
N GLU A 100 7.30 -14.27 2.72
CA GLU A 100 8.76 -14.52 2.80
C GLU A 100 9.58 -13.26 2.41
N GLY A 101 8.93 -12.15 2.05
CA GLY A 101 9.58 -10.87 1.69
C GLY A 101 9.86 -10.69 0.20
N ASP A 102 9.40 -11.59 -0.68
CA ASP A 102 9.53 -11.41 -2.13
C ASP A 102 8.37 -10.55 -2.68
N PHE A 103 8.58 -9.25 -2.74
CA PHE A 103 7.63 -8.29 -3.32
C PHE A 103 7.75 -8.12 -4.84
N SER A 104 8.60 -8.91 -5.51
CA SER A 104 8.71 -8.90 -6.98
C SER A 104 7.60 -9.68 -7.67
N VAL A 105 6.90 -10.53 -6.95
CA VAL A 105 5.85 -11.42 -7.45
C VAL A 105 4.70 -10.62 -8.06
N ARG A 106 4.29 -11.04 -9.27
CA ARG A 106 3.10 -10.49 -9.95
C ARG A 106 2.26 -11.62 -10.49
N LEU A 107 0.95 -11.49 -10.32
CA LEU A 107 -0.03 -12.43 -10.85
C LEU A 107 -0.61 -11.90 -12.15
N THR A 108 -0.58 -12.73 -13.19
CA THR A 108 -1.21 -12.45 -14.48
C THR A 108 -2.16 -13.58 -14.83
N ASN A 109 -3.32 -13.24 -15.38
CA ASN A 109 -4.27 -14.23 -15.84
C ASN A 109 -4.15 -14.36 -17.35
N GLU A 110 -3.49 -15.42 -17.81
CA GLU A 110 -3.25 -15.70 -19.23
C GLU A 110 -4.50 -16.19 -19.98
N HIS A 111 -5.58 -16.50 -19.27
CA HIS A 111 -6.72 -17.24 -19.83
C HIS A 111 -7.98 -16.41 -20.08
N THR A 112 -8.01 -15.14 -19.75
CA THR A 112 -9.20 -14.32 -19.95
C THR A 112 -9.16 -13.53 -21.26
N LYS A 113 -9.52 -14.20 -22.37
CA LYS A 113 -9.77 -13.49 -23.64
C LYS A 113 -11.04 -12.64 -23.64
N LYS A 114 -11.89 -12.68 -22.61
CA LYS A 114 -13.16 -11.94 -22.54
C LYS A 114 -13.59 -11.68 -21.09
N GLY A 115 -13.31 -10.50 -20.61
CA GLY A 115 -14.00 -9.89 -19.48
C GLY A 115 -13.32 -10.10 -18.13
N GLN A 116 -13.32 -9.05 -17.34
CA GLN A 116 -12.85 -9.04 -15.96
C GLN A 116 -13.68 -10.03 -15.14
N GLY A 117 -13.11 -11.20 -14.84
CA GLY A 117 -13.70 -12.16 -13.92
C GLY A 117 -13.29 -11.86 -12.48
N TYR A 118 -13.92 -12.51 -11.49
CA TYR A 118 -13.55 -12.37 -10.06
C TYR A 118 -12.06 -12.63 -9.80
N ILE A 119 -11.47 -13.59 -10.50
CA ILE A 119 -10.04 -13.92 -10.38
C ILE A 119 -9.16 -12.77 -10.88
N ASP A 120 -9.54 -12.12 -11.99
CA ASP A 120 -8.77 -11.00 -12.55
C ASP A 120 -8.74 -9.82 -11.59
N VAL A 121 -9.89 -9.48 -11.01
CA VAL A 121 -10.01 -8.43 -9.99
C VAL A 121 -9.21 -8.79 -8.74
N THR A 122 -9.26 -10.04 -8.31
CA THR A 122 -8.50 -10.52 -7.15
C THR A 122 -6.99 -10.39 -7.40
N TYR A 123 -6.53 -10.76 -8.60
CA TYR A 123 -5.12 -10.63 -8.99
C TYR A 123 -4.68 -9.17 -9.07
N GLU A 124 -5.53 -8.30 -9.61
CA GLU A 124 -5.25 -6.86 -9.67
C GLU A 124 -5.12 -6.26 -8.26
N ASN A 125 -6.05 -6.58 -7.36
CA ASN A 125 -6.01 -6.14 -5.97
C ASN A 125 -4.79 -6.71 -5.23
N PHE A 126 -4.46 -7.99 -5.44
CA PHE A 126 -3.24 -8.59 -4.92
C PHE A 126 -2.00 -7.86 -5.41
N ASN A 127 -1.88 -7.64 -6.73
CA ASN A 127 -0.74 -6.92 -7.30
C ASN A 127 -0.62 -5.48 -6.80
N ARG A 128 -1.76 -4.82 -6.54
CA ARG A 128 -1.80 -3.48 -5.92
C ARG A 128 -1.23 -3.53 -4.50
N MET A 129 -1.72 -4.46 -3.69
CA MET A 129 -1.23 -4.66 -2.32
C MET A 129 0.28 -4.92 -2.30
N VAL A 130 0.78 -5.78 -3.19
CA VAL A 130 2.22 -6.09 -3.28
C VAL A 130 3.03 -4.86 -3.69
N ARG A 131 2.53 -4.00 -4.58
CA ARG A 131 3.19 -2.72 -4.92
C ARG A 131 3.30 -1.80 -3.71
N GLU A 132 2.22 -1.65 -2.95
CA GLU A 132 2.22 -0.80 -1.74
C GLU A 132 3.21 -1.34 -0.69
N LEU A 133 3.21 -2.66 -0.44
CA LEU A 133 4.17 -3.28 0.48
C LEU A 133 5.62 -3.08 0.02
N SER A 134 5.91 -3.27 -1.26
CA SER A 134 7.24 -3.03 -1.84
C SER A 134 7.68 -1.57 -1.69
N SER A 135 6.76 -0.62 -1.86
CA SER A 135 7.02 0.81 -1.67
C SER A 135 7.37 1.12 -0.20
N ILE A 136 6.60 0.57 0.74
CA ILE A 136 6.86 0.73 2.19
C ILE A 136 8.22 0.16 2.56
N GLU A 137 8.57 -1.04 2.07
CA GLU A 137 9.86 -1.65 2.33
C GLU A 137 11.02 -0.81 1.77
N THR A 138 10.89 -0.33 0.54
CA THR A 138 11.89 0.53 -0.10
C THR A 138 12.10 1.81 0.71
N LEU A 139 11.01 2.47 1.13
CA LEU A 139 11.05 3.67 1.97
C LEU A 139 11.71 3.39 3.32
N LYS A 140 11.38 2.26 3.97
CA LYS A 140 11.99 1.85 5.23
C LYS A 140 13.50 1.63 5.09
N ASN A 141 13.93 0.94 4.03
CA ASN A 141 15.34 0.66 3.78
C ASN A 141 16.13 1.95 3.44
N SER A 142 15.55 2.84 2.63
CA SER A 142 16.11 4.17 2.36
C SER A 142 16.24 4.98 3.64
N PHE A 143 15.18 5.03 4.47
CA PHE A 143 15.22 5.74 5.75
C PHE A 143 16.33 5.23 6.68
N ILE A 144 16.51 3.90 6.81
CA ILE A 144 17.58 3.33 7.63
C ILE A 144 18.97 3.71 7.08
N ALA A 145 19.13 3.69 5.76
CA ALA A 145 20.38 4.09 5.12
C ALA A 145 20.70 5.58 5.34
N ASP A 146 19.70 6.45 5.14
CA ASP A 146 19.83 7.90 5.31
C ASP A 146 20.14 8.26 6.77
N VAL A 147 19.42 7.66 7.73
CA VAL A 147 19.68 7.85 9.17
C VAL A 147 21.12 7.39 9.52
N SER A 148 21.54 6.24 9.01
CA SER A 148 22.89 5.72 9.27
C SER A 148 23.96 6.67 8.74
N HIS A 149 23.74 7.25 7.56
CA HIS A 149 24.68 8.20 6.97
C HIS A 149 24.72 9.52 7.75
N GLU A 150 23.56 10.05 8.12
CA GLU A 150 23.43 11.30 8.88
C GLU A 150 23.97 11.20 10.32
N LEU A 151 23.94 10.00 10.92
CA LEU A 151 24.58 9.72 12.23
C LEU A 151 26.09 9.60 12.10
N LYS A 152 26.60 8.96 11.05
CA LYS A 152 28.04 8.68 10.88
C LYS A 152 28.84 9.97 10.73
N THR A 153 28.31 10.98 10.05
CA THR A 153 29.00 12.25 9.79
C THR A 153 29.37 13.00 11.08
N PRO A 154 28.41 13.38 11.95
CA PRO A 154 28.75 14.07 13.20
C PRO A 154 29.57 13.19 14.13
N LEU A 155 29.33 11.87 14.15
CA LEU A 155 30.11 10.95 14.97
C LEU A 155 31.60 10.93 14.54
N SER A 156 31.89 10.93 13.23
CA SER A 156 33.26 11.00 12.70
C SER A 156 33.92 12.34 13.02
N VAL A 157 33.18 13.46 13.02
CA VAL A 157 33.67 14.76 13.42
C VAL A 157 34.07 14.74 14.90
N ILE A 158 33.18 14.25 15.78
CA ILE A 158 33.46 14.13 17.22
C ILE A 158 34.73 13.28 17.46
N GLN A 159 34.83 12.13 16.78
CA GLN A 159 35.93 11.20 16.93
C GLN A 159 37.28 11.82 16.46
N ASN A 160 37.28 12.45 15.26
CA ASN A 160 38.50 13.03 14.69
C ASN A 160 39.00 14.22 15.52
N TYR A 161 38.14 15.18 15.85
CA TYR A 161 38.52 16.34 16.65
C TYR A 161 38.80 15.98 18.12
N GLY A 162 38.02 15.01 18.66
CA GLY A 162 38.30 14.46 19.98
C GLY A 162 39.67 13.78 20.07
N THR A 163 40.11 13.10 19.00
CA THR A 163 41.45 12.52 18.90
C THR A 163 42.50 13.62 18.75
N ALA A 164 42.25 14.62 17.89
CA ALA A 164 43.17 15.75 17.71
C ALA A 164 43.39 16.54 19.00
N LEU A 165 42.38 16.70 19.86
CA LEU A 165 42.48 17.37 21.16
C LEU A 165 43.47 16.69 22.14
N GLN A 166 43.86 15.45 21.89
CA GLN A 166 44.85 14.73 22.71
C GLN A 166 46.28 15.15 22.38
N ASP A 167 46.50 15.90 21.30
CA ASP A 167 47.82 16.43 20.96
C ASP A 167 48.22 17.55 21.92
N SER A 168 49.33 17.36 22.59
CA SER A 168 49.89 18.33 23.51
C SER A 168 50.53 19.56 22.83
N ALA A 169 50.78 19.49 21.52
CA ALA A 169 51.36 20.57 20.74
C ALA A 169 50.36 21.63 20.29
N LEU A 170 49.06 21.42 20.50
CA LEU A 170 48.01 22.38 20.14
C LEU A 170 48.10 23.66 20.95
N SER A 171 47.94 24.78 20.27
CA SER A 171 47.73 26.08 20.90
C SER A 171 46.37 26.14 21.62
N ASP A 172 46.21 27.01 22.61
CA ASP A 172 44.95 27.19 23.33
C ASP A 172 43.80 27.61 22.39
N ALA A 173 44.10 28.40 21.34
CA ALA A 173 43.12 28.82 20.33
C ALA A 173 42.61 27.62 19.50
N GLU A 174 43.51 26.78 19.01
CA GLU A 174 43.15 25.56 18.26
C GLU A 174 42.39 24.56 19.13
N ARG A 175 42.79 24.42 20.39
CA ARG A 175 42.10 23.58 21.37
C ARG A 175 40.67 24.03 21.59
N MET A 176 40.43 25.34 21.70
CA MET A 176 39.08 25.91 21.85
C MET A 176 38.23 25.70 20.60
N GLU A 177 38.80 25.92 19.41
CA GLU A 177 38.11 25.71 18.12
C GLU A 177 37.69 24.23 17.94
N TYR A 178 38.62 23.29 18.25
CA TYR A 178 38.30 21.86 18.15
C TYR A 178 37.24 21.42 19.16
N ALA A 179 37.32 21.92 20.39
CA ALA A 179 36.32 21.65 21.41
C ALA A 179 34.94 22.19 20.99
N GLN A 180 34.90 23.38 20.42
CA GLN A 180 33.64 23.96 19.89
C GLN A 180 33.06 23.11 18.77
N THR A 181 33.91 22.64 17.83
CA THR A 181 33.50 21.76 16.73
C THR A 181 32.89 20.45 17.25
N VAL A 182 33.46 19.86 18.31
CA VAL A 182 32.92 18.65 18.95
C VAL A 182 31.57 18.93 19.59
N VAL A 183 31.40 20.06 20.27
CA VAL A 183 30.12 20.44 20.89
C VAL A 183 29.04 20.63 19.81
N GLU A 184 29.33 21.33 18.73
CA GLU A 184 28.39 21.52 17.63
C GLU A 184 27.96 20.21 16.96
N ALA A 185 28.92 19.30 16.75
CA ALA A 185 28.62 17.98 16.19
C ALA A 185 27.74 17.13 17.14
N ALA A 186 28.01 17.19 18.46
CA ALA A 186 27.19 16.54 19.47
C ALA A 186 25.75 17.10 19.53
N GLN A 187 25.60 18.43 19.41
CA GLN A 187 24.28 19.06 19.35
C GLN A 187 23.49 18.62 18.11
N LYS A 188 24.14 18.56 16.94
CA LYS A 188 23.52 18.05 15.71
C LYS A 188 23.06 16.61 15.86
N LEU A 189 23.90 15.76 16.47
CA LEU A 189 23.55 14.35 16.74
C LEU A 189 22.34 14.22 17.66
N THR A 190 22.31 15.00 18.73
CA THR A 190 21.18 15.03 19.69
C THR A 190 19.88 15.46 19.02
N ALA A 191 19.92 16.49 18.17
CA ALA A 191 18.76 16.95 17.41
C ALA A 191 18.24 15.87 16.46
N LEU A 192 19.12 15.16 15.76
CA LEU A 192 18.76 14.07 14.85
C LEU A 192 18.07 12.92 15.61
N ILE A 193 18.66 12.47 16.72
CA ILE A 193 18.07 11.42 17.56
C ILE A 193 16.70 11.84 18.07
N THR A 194 16.55 13.08 18.54
CA THR A 194 15.26 13.62 19.01
C THR A 194 14.19 13.59 17.92
N ASN A 195 14.57 13.95 16.69
CA ASN A 195 13.65 13.93 15.54
C ASN A 195 13.23 12.50 15.18
N ILE A 196 14.14 11.53 15.22
CA ILE A 196 13.84 10.12 14.98
C ILE A 196 12.88 9.58 16.05
N LEU A 197 13.11 9.91 17.32
CA LEU A 197 12.21 9.51 18.42
C LEU A 197 10.80 10.13 18.29
N LYS A 198 10.73 11.40 17.86
CA LYS A 198 9.43 12.05 17.58
C LYS A 198 8.70 11.35 16.43
N LEU A 199 9.41 11.02 15.34
CA LEU A 199 8.83 10.30 14.20
C LEU A 199 8.28 8.94 14.64
N ASN A 200 9.07 8.16 15.40
CA ASN A 200 8.67 6.85 15.88
C ASN A 200 7.39 6.92 16.76
N LYS A 201 7.28 7.93 17.64
CA LYS A 201 6.06 8.15 18.45
C LYS A 201 4.84 8.49 17.59
N LEU A 202 5.03 9.26 16.50
CA LEU A 202 3.96 9.58 15.56
C LEU A 202 3.50 8.36 14.77
N GLU A 203 4.44 7.52 14.30
CA GLU A 203 4.14 6.29 13.55
C GLU A 203 3.37 5.27 14.40
N ASN A 204 3.76 5.10 15.66
CA ASN A 204 3.12 4.15 16.58
C ASN A 204 1.77 4.63 17.12
N GLN A 205 1.26 5.80 16.69
CA GLN A 205 0.02 6.41 17.20
C GLN A 205 0.00 6.58 18.74
N GLU A 206 1.17 6.61 19.36
CA GLU A 206 1.29 6.86 20.82
C GLU A 206 0.91 8.29 21.18
N LEU A 207 0.85 9.18 20.18
CA LEU A 207 0.35 10.53 20.30
C LEU A 207 -1.07 10.57 19.69
N ALA A 208 -2.08 10.28 20.49
CA ALA A 208 -3.45 10.61 20.10
C ALA A 208 -3.55 12.14 19.95
N PRO A 209 -4.02 12.67 18.79
CA PRO A 209 -4.10 14.11 18.61
C PRO A 209 -5.03 14.73 19.65
N GLU A 210 -4.52 15.70 20.40
CA GLU A 210 -5.30 16.48 21.36
C GLU A 210 -5.94 17.67 20.63
N LEU A 211 -7.13 17.44 20.09
CA LEU A 211 -7.85 18.46 19.34
C LEU A 211 -8.48 19.48 20.30
N LYS A 212 -8.05 20.73 20.20
CA LYS A 212 -8.61 21.87 20.94
C LYS A 212 -8.73 23.10 20.05
N GLU A 213 -9.60 24.02 20.47
CA GLU A 213 -9.66 25.31 19.81
C GLU A 213 -8.53 26.20 20.34
N TYR A 214 -7.75 26.77 19.40
CA TYR A 214 -6.67 27.70 19.75
C TYR A 214 -6.44 28.71 18.61
N ASP A 215 -5.69 29.79 18.90
CA ASP A 215 -5.38 30.83 17.94
C ASP A 215 -4.09 30.53 17.15
N LEU A 216 -4.25 30.20 15.88
CA LEU A 216 -3.15 29.91 14.96
C LEU A 216 -2.24 31.14 14.76
N CYS A 217 -2.80 32.35 14.70
CA CYS A 217 -2.03 33.57 14.49
C CYS A 217 -1.06 33.82 15.64
N ARG A 218 -1.50 33.57 16.87
CA ARG A 218 -0.64 33.63 18.05
C ARG A 218 0.50 32.60 17.97
N GLN A 219 0.18 31.34 17.64
CA GLN A 219 1.18 30.29 17.50
C GLN A 219 2.25 30.63 16.46
N LEU A 220 1.84 31.13 15.28
CA LEU A 220 2.77 31.54 14.22
C LEU A 220 3.62 32.74 14.64
N THR A 221 3.07 33.70 15.34
CA THR A 221 3.82 34.86 15.86
C THR A 221 4.90 34.44 16.85
N GLU A 222 4.54 33.61 17.84
CA GLU A 222 5.49 33.06 18.81
C GLU A 222 6.62 32.27 18.13
N LEU A 223 6.27 31.50 17.12
CA LEU A 223 7.22 30.75 16.30
C LEU A 223 8.19 31.68 15.58
N ILE A 224 7.70 32.69 14.86
CA ILE A 224 8.54 33.64 14.12
C ILE A 224 9.54 34.33 15.06
N LEU A 225 9.07 34.77 16.23
CA LEU A 225 9.93 35.40 17.22
C LEU A 225 11.04 34.47 17.70
N SER A 226 10.77 33.16 17.82
CA SER A 226 11.78 32.18 18.22
C SER A 226 12.93 31.98 17.22
N PHE A 227 12.70 32.34 15.93
CA PHE A 227 13.71 32.27 14.87
C PHE A 227 14.40 33.61 14.57
N GLY A 228 14.09 34.69 15.33
CA GLY A 228 14.60 36.03 15.10
C GLY A 228 16.13 36.11 14.95
N SER A 229 16.85 35.48 15.86
CA SER A 229 18.32 35.44 15.83
C SER A 229 18.89 34.76 14.57
N GLN A 230 18.19 33.76 14.03
CA GLN A 230 18.60 33.05 12.80
C GLN A 230 18.36 33.89 11.55
N PHE A 231 17.29 34.70 11.53
CA PHE A 231 17.07 35.68 10.47
C PHE A 231 18.16 36.74 10.44
N GLU A 232 18.53 37.28 11.61
CA GLU A 232 19.60 38.26 11.73
C GLU A 232 20.96 37.69 11.29
N GLN A 233 21.31 36.51 11.79
CA GLN A 233 22.58 35.84 11.45
C GLN A 233 22.75 35.65 9.94
N LYS A 234 21.68 35.31 9.21
CA LYS A 234 21.69 35.15 7.75
C LYS A 234 21.32 36.42 7.00
N SER A 235 21.03 37.53 7.68
CA SER A 235 20.53 38.79 7.06
C SER A 235 19.29 38.56 6.19
N ILE A 236 18.39 37.69 6.61
CA ILE A 236 17.16 37.35 5.86
C ILE A 236 16.14 38.47 6.05
N ASP A 237 15.62 38.99 4.92
CA ASP A 237 14.47 39.88 4.91
C ASP A 237 13.20 39.08 5.11
N PHE A 238 12.68 39.12 6.38
CA PHE A 238 11.50 38.34 6.74
C PHE A 238 10.24 39.22 6.80
N GLU A 239 9.23 38.86 6.00
CA GLU A 239 7.95 39.53 5.95
C GLU A 239 6.82 38.61 6.42
N ALA A 240 6.02 39.05 7.39
CA ALA A 240 4.85 38.31 7.86
C ALA A 240 3.56 39.09 7.57
N GLN A 241 2.62 38.42 6.90
CA GLN A 241 1.25 38.92 6.69
C GLN A 241 0.30 37.95 7.40
N ILE A 242 0.00 38.25 8.67
CA ILE A 242 -0.81 37.40 9.57
C ILE A 242 -2.00 38.25 10.03
N GLU A 243 -3.21 37.66 10.04
CA GLU A 243 -4.41 38.29 10.61
C GLU A 243 -4.28 38.42 12.14
N ASP A 244 -5.09 39.29 12.75
CA ASP A 244 -5.03 39.55 14.18
C ASP A 244 -5.38 38.30 15.00
N SER A 245 -6.28 37.45 14.52
CA SER A 245 -6.67 36.21 15.17
C SER A 245 -7.33 35.26 14.21
N CYS A 246 -6.98 33.96 14.32
CA CYS A 246 -7.58 32.87 13.57
C CYS A 246 -7.76 31.64 14.45
N LEU A 247 -8.98 31.46 15.00
CA LEU A 247 -9.31 30.29 15.79
C LEU A 247 -9.45 29.05 14.87
N ILE A 248 -8.74 28.00 15.21
CA ILE A 248 -8.81 26.70 14.53
C ILE A 248 -9.00 25.58 15.56
N TYR A 249 -9.63 24.48 15.13
CA TYR A 249 -9.80 23.29 15.94
C TYR A 249 -8.83 22.22 15.48
N SER A 250 -7.71 22.07 16.18
CA SER A 250 -6.64 21.15 15.80
C SER A 250 -5.73 20.84 17.00
N ASP A 251 -4.72 20.01 16.78
CA ASP A 251 -3.65 19.75 17.74
C ASP A 251 -2.57 20.83 17.61
N GLU A 252 -2.51 21.71 18.61
CA GLU A 252 -1.57 22.83 18.67
C GLU A 252 -0.11 22.36 18.67
N ILE A 253 0.20 21.26 19.38
CA ILE A 253 1.56 20.75 19.50
C ILE A 253 2.03 20.14 18.17
N MET A 254 1.17 19.32 17.54
CA MET A 254 1.49 18.73 16.25
C MET A 254 1.68 19.77 15.15
N LEU A 255 0.79 20.78 15.08
CA LEU A 255 0.94 21.86 14.12
C LEU A 255 2.17 22.74 14.40
N SER A 256 2.54 22.97 15.65
CA SER A 256 3.79 23.64 15.98
C SER A 256 5.01 22.94 15.39
N ILE A 257 5.06 21.61 15.47
CA ILE A 257 6.14 20.82 14.85
C ILE A 257 6.18 21.02 13.34
N VAL A 258 5.01 21.05 12.67
CA VAL A 258 4.93 21.28 11.22
C VAL A 258 5.48 22.64 10.84
N TRP A 259 5.02 23.70 11.54
CA TRP A 259 5.47 25.07 11.24
C TRP A 259 6.95 25.28 11.54
N GLN A 260 7.46 24.70 12.64
CA GLN A 260 8.89 24.72 12.97
C GLN A 260 9.73 24.11 11.85
N ASN A 261 9.35 22.94 11.34
CA ASN A 261 10.07 22.27 10.27
C ASN A 261 10.04 23.07 8.97
N ILE A 262 8.88 23.64 8.62
CA ILE A 262 8.74 24.44 7.37
C ILE A 262 9.62 25.71 7.48
N LEU A 263 9.56 26.41 8.58
CA LEU A 263 10.30 27.69 8.77
C LEU A 263 11.81 27.41 8.86
N ALA A 264 12.23 26.38 9.59
CA ALA A 264 13.65 25.98 9.66
C ALA A 264 14.19 25.60 8.27
N ASN A 265 13.41 24.87 7.46
CA ASN A 265 13.79 24.56 6.08
C ASN A 265 13.87 25.82 5.21
N ALA A 266 12.91 26.72 5.32
CA ALA A 266 12.93 27.99 4.60
C ALA A 266 14.20 28.78 4.92
N ILE A 267 14.57 28.89 6.20
CA ILE A 267 15.80 29.57 6.63
C ILE A 267 17.05 28.82 6.11
N LYS A 268 17.06 27.50 6.22
CA LYS A 268 18.20 26.67 5.79
C LYS A 268 18.52 26.87 4.30
N PHE A 269 17.50 26.87 3.44
CA PHE A 269 17.66 26.89 1.99
C PHE A 269 17.65 28.31 1.39
N THR A 270 17.32 29.35 2.15
CA THR A 270 17.42 30.74 1.70
C THR A 270 18.87 31.19 1.79
N ASN A 271 19.38 31.81 0.74
CA ASN A 271 20.72 32.39 0.72
C ASN A 271 20.81 33.57 1.70
N PRO A 272 22.02 33.90 2.23
CA PRO A 272 22.23 35.10 3.00
C PRO A 272 21.73 36.36 2.23
N GLY A 273 20.99 37.24 2.91
CA GLY A 273 20.35 38.41 2.31
C GLY A 273 19.09 38.09 1.48
N GLY A 274 18.62 36.85 1.46
CA GLY A 274 17.40 36.46 0.77
C GLY A 274 16.14 36.88 1.50
N ARG A 275 14.98 36.63 0.88
CA ARG A 275 13.67 37.00 1.46
C ARG A 275 12.83 35.75 1.76
N ILE A 276 12.14 35.75 2.91
CA ILE A 276 11.12 34.79 3.30
C ILE A 276 9.83 35.55 3.60
N THR A 277 8.73 35.13 3.00
CA THR A 277 7.41 35.74 3.26
C THR A 277 6.48 34.67 3.81
N LEU A 278 5.86 34.94 4.97
CA LEU A 278 4.84 34.09 5.57
C LEU A 278 3.48 34.78 5.41
N ILE A 279 2.53 34.12 4.78
CA ILE A 279 1.19 34.67 4.54
C ILE A 279 0.17 33.71 5.16
N GLN A 280 -0.61 34.20 6.12
CA GLN A 280 -1.76 33.52 6.65
C GLN A 280 -3.03 34.22 6.17
N LYS A 281 -3.93 33.47 5.50
CA LYS A 281 -5.21 34.00 5.02
C LYS A 281 -6.33 33.02 5.36
N LYS A 282 -7.44 33.56 5.85
CA LYS A 282 -8.66 32.80 6.04
C LYS A 282 -9.42 32.73 4.71
N TYR A 283 -9.55 31.53 4.16
CA TYR A 283 -10.46 31.34 3.04
C TYR A 283 -11.90 31.30 3.57
N ARG A 284 -12.76 32.13 2.97
CA ARG A 284 -14.20 32.16 3.24
C ARG A 284 -14.93 31.03 2.56
#